data_a58400814c557310f03b0b3063f12a4d
#
_entry.id   a58400814c557310f03b0b3063f12a4d
#
_cell.length_a   1.000
_cell.length_b   1.000
_cell.length_c   1.000
_cell.angle_alpha   90.00
_cell.angle_beta   90.00
_cell.angle_gamma   90.00
#
_symmetry.space_group_name_H-M   'P 1'
#
loop_
_entity.id
_entity.type
_entity.pdbx_description
1 polymer ?
#
loop_
_entity_poly.entity_id
_entity_poly.type
_entity_poly.pdbx_seq_one_letter_code
_entity_poly.pdbx_strand_id
1 'polypeptide(L)'
;MLETTVCTFDVNVPYDEWVKKFDNDEAPARSAKGIKVIFRGVSKDNPEKAIVIVQALEGVLGKHIQENIEIFKKNGAVMSTAEPSLWS
;
A
#
# COMPACT_ATOMS: atom_id res chain seq x y z
N MET A 1 -4.57 -15.32 -12.58
CA MET A 1 -4.87 -14.04 -13.26
C MET A 1 -4.30 -12.89 -12.46
N LEU A 2 -3.71 -11.91 -13.13
CA LEU A 2 -3.22 -10.72 -12.45
C LEU A 2 -4.39 -9.82 -12.05
N GLU A 3 -4.26 -9.24 -10.87
CA GLU A 3 -5.23 -8.30 -10.33
C GLU A 3 -4.50 -7.01 -9.97
N THR A 4 -5.03 -5.88 -10.40
CA THR A 4 -4.50 -4.56 -10.07
C THR A 4 -5.35 -3.95 -8.97
N THR A 5 -4.72 -3.52 -7.89
CA THR A 5 -5.40 -2.85 -6.80
C THR A 5 -4.97 -1.40 -6.74
N VAL A 6 -5.94 -0.50 -6.76
CA VAL A 6 -5.75 0.93 -6.53
C VAL A 6 -6.30 1.22 -5.14
N CYS A 7 -5.45 1.68 -4.24
CA CYS A 7 -5.86 1.93 -2.85
C CYS A 7 -5.43 3.32 -2.41
N THR A 8 -6.38 4.10 -1.89
CA THR A 8 -6.08 5.36 -1.24
C THR A 8 -6.27 5.19 0.26
N PHE A 9 -5.47 5.91 1.05
CA PHE A 9 -5.56 5.86 2.50
C PHE A 9 -4.84 7.07 3.09
N ASP A 10 -5.18 7.40 4.33
CA ASP A 10 -4.50 8.48 5.03
C ASP A 10 -3.23 7.97 5.70
N VAL A 11 -2.24 8.86 5.83
CA VAL A 11 -1.04 8.60 6.62
C VAL A 11 -1.02 9.57 7.80
N ASN A 12 -0.54 9.10 8.96
CA ASN A 12 -0.45 9.92 10.17
C ASN A 12 0.98 10.35 10.48
N VAL A 13 1.86 10.23 9.50
CA VAL A 13 3.24 10.74 9.52
C VAL A 13 3.46 11.50 8.21
N PRO A 14 4.50 12.33 8.11
CA PRO A 14 4.80 12.95 6.81
C PRO A 14 4.98 11.91 5.71
N TYR A 15 4.49 12.22 4.53
CA TYR A 15 4.55 11.28 3.39
C TYR A 15 5.97 10.78 3.14
N ASP A 16 6.97 11.66 3.27
CA ASP A 16 8.37 11.30 3.05
C ASP A 16 8.86 10.22 4.02
N GLU A 17 8.37 10.21 5.24
CA GLU A 17 8.67 9.15 6.21
C GLU A 17 7.99 7.84 5.84
N TRP A 18 6.69 7.93 5.51
CA TRP A 18 5.91 6.74 5.15
C TRP A 18 6.50 6.06 3.91
N VAL A 19 6.82 6.83 2.87
CA VAL A 19 7.27 6.26 1.60
C VAL A 19 8.63 5.57 1.73
N LYS A 20 9.50 6.05 2.62
CA LYS A 20 10.77 5.38 2.87
C LYS A 20 10.57 3.99 3.44
N LYS A 21 9.66 3.85 4.39
CA LYS A 21 9.34 2.56 4.99
C LYS A 21 8.64 1.65 3.99
N PHE A 22 7.72 2.21 3.20
CA PHE A 22 7.04 1.47 2.15
C PHE A 22 8.03 0.92 1.12
N ASP A 23 8.94 1.76 0.63
CA ASP A 23 9.90 1.38 -0.41
C ASP A 23 11.00 0.46 0.09
N ASN A 24 11.38 0.53 1.37
CA ASN A 24 12.53 -0.20 1.90
C ASN A 24 12.12 -1.32 2.87
N ASP A 25 11.43 -0.98 3.96
CA ASP A 25 11.14 -1.94 5.03
C ASP A 25 10.09 -2.97 4.61
N GLU A 26 9.10 -2.54 3.84
CA GLU A 26 7.99 -3.40 3.42
C GLU A 26 8.25 -4.12 2.10
N ALA A 27 9.23 -3.68 1.32
CA ALA A 27 9.50 -4.23 0.00
C ALA A 27 9.87 -5.72 -0.03
N PRO A 28 10.72 -6.24 0.88
CA PRO A 28 11.10 -7.65 0.82
C PRO A 28 9.91 -8.61 0.94
N ALA A 29 8.95 -8.30 1.80
CA ALA A 29 7.76 -9.13 1.96
C ALA A 29 6.89 -9.13 0.71
N ARG A 30 6.77 -7.98 0.04
CA ARG A 30 6.04 -7.90 -1.23
C ARG A 30 6.73 -8.69 -2.32
N SER A 31 8.04 -8.51 -2.47
CA SER A 31 8.82 -9.20 -3.50
C SER A 31 8.75 -10.71 -3.35
N ALA A 32 8.79 -11.20 -2.11
CA ALA A 32 8.71 -12.64 -1.83
C ALA A 32 7.38 -13.24 -2.29
N LYS A 33 6.33 -12.43 -2.40
CA LYS A 33 4.98 -12.87 -2.79
C LYS A 33 4.62 -12.51 -4.23
N GLY A 34 5.55 -11.92 -4.97
CA GLY A 34 5.29 -11.51 -6.35
C GLY A 34 4.38 -10.30 -6.48
N ILE A 35 4.31 -9.46 -5.44
CA ILE A 35 3.53 -8.23 -5.46
C ILE A 35 4.38 -7.12 -6.07
N LYS A 36 3.90 -6.53 -7.16
CA LYS A 36 4.61 -5.49 -7.89
C LYS A 36 3.95 -4.13 -7.64
N VAL A 37 4.74 -3.14 -7.25
CA VAL A 37 4.27 -1.77 -7.12
C VAL A 37 4.34 -1.09 -8.49
N ILE A 38 3.19 -0.63 -8.98
CA ILE A 38 3.10 0.09 -10.25
C ILE A 38 3.30 1.58 -10.01
N PHE A 39 2.72 2.11 -8.94
CA PHE A 39 2.80 3.53 -8.60
C PHE A 39 2.50 3.74 -7.13
N ARG A 40 3.11 4.75 -6.53
CA ARG A 40 2.73 5.28 -5.22
C ARG A 40 2.93 6.79 -5.26
N GLY A 41 2.10 7.51 -4.52
CA GLY A 41 2.15 8.96 -4.52
C GLY A 41 1.33 9.56 -3.40
N VAL A 42 1.32 10.88 -3.37
CA VAL A 42 0.56 11.67 -2.40
C VAL A 42 -0.36 12.62 -3.15
N SER A 43 -1.53 12.88 -2.58
CA SER A 43 -2.49 13.81 -3.19
C SER A 43 -1.90 15.22 -3.27
N LYS A 44 -2.11 15.90 -4.39
CA LYS A 44 -1.69 17.30 -4.54
C LYS A 44 -2.47 18.22 -3.59
N ASP A 45 -3.71 17.86 -3.30
CA ASP A 45 -4.60 18.71 -2.50
C ASP A 45 -4.62 18.34 -1.02
N ASN A 46 -4.13 17.15 -0.67
CA ASN A 46 -4.14 16.66 0.71
C ASN A 46 -2.86 15.89 1.01
N PRO A 47 -1.89 16.51 1.72
CA PRO A 47 -0.61 15.85 1.99
C PRO A 47 -0.70 14.65 2.93
N GLU A 48 -1.85 14.42 3.54
CA GLU A 48 -2.09 13.28 4.41
C GLU A 48 -2.68 12.08 3.65
N LYS A 49 -3.03 12.25 2.37
CA LYS A 49 -3.62 11.17 1.58
C LYS A 49 -2.62 10.58 0.59
N ALA A 50 -2.38 9.29 0.75
CA ALA A 50 -1.49 8.53 -0.14
C ALA A 50 -2.30 7.63 -1.07
N ILE A 51 -1.67 7.24 -2.18
CA ILE A 51 -2.20 6.26 -3.11
C ILE A 51 -1.13 5.23 -3.42
N VAL A 52 -1.53 3.96 -3.52
CA VAL A 52 -0.68 2.90 -4.05
C VAL A 52 -1.45 2.15 -5.13
N ILE A 53 -0.73 1.77 -6.18
CA ILE A 53 -1.25 0.91 -7.24
C ILE A 53 -0.32 -0.29 -7.31
N VAL A 54 -0.85 -1.47 -7.05
CA VAL A 54 -0.06 -2.70 -6.99
C VAL A 54 -0.71 -3.79 -7.84
N GLN A 55 0.11 -4.72 -8.29
CA GLN A 55 -0.31 -5.84 -9.11
C GLN A 55 0.20 -7.15 -8.51
N ALA A 56 -0.67 -8.15 -8.46
CA ALA A 56 -0.33 -9.48 -7.97
C ALA A 56 -1.33 -10.49 -8.53
N LEU A 57 -1.08 -11.76 -8.32
CA LEU A 57 -2.06 -12.78 -8.63
C LEU A 57 -3.30 -12.60 -7.74
N GLU A 58 -4.45 -12.96 -8.26
CA GLU A 58 -5.73 -12.78 -7.57
C GLU A 58 -5.69 -13.32 -6.13
N GLY A 59 -6.13 -12.49 -5.18
CA GLY A 59 -6.19 -12.83 -3.75
C GLY A 59 -4.88 -12.66 -2.98
N VAL A 60 -3.74 -12.54 -3.65
CA VAL A 60 -2.43 -12.46 -2.99
C VAL A 60 -2.30 -11.19 -2.16
N LEU A 61 -2.68 -10.04 -2.73
CA LEU A 61 -2.55 -8.77 -2.02
C LEU A 61 -3.46 -8.70 -0.80
N GLY A 62 -4.70 -9.17 -0.91
CA GLY A 62 -5.62 -9.17 0.22
C GLY A 62 -5.08 -9.95 1.41
N LYS A 63 -4.51 -11.12 1.15
CA LYS A 63 -3.90 -11.93 2.19
C LYS A 63 -2.67 -11.24 2.79
N HIS A 64 -1.84 -10.65 1.94
CA HIS A 64 -0.65 -9.92 2.39
C HIS A 64 -1.02 -8.76 3.31
N ILE A 65 -2.05 -8.00 2.98
CA ILE A 65 -2.51 -6.90 3.81
C ILE A 65 -2.97 -7.41 5.19
N GLN A 66 -3.75 -8.48 5.23
CA GLN A 66 -4.21 -9.07 6.49
C GLN A 66 -3.05 -9.53 7.37
N GLU A 67 -2.04 -10.13 6.77
CA GLU A 67 -0.88 -10.65 7.51
C GLU A 67 0.04 -9.54 8.01
N ASN A 68 0.01 -8.35 7.41
CA ASN A 68 0.94 -7.26 7.71
C ASN A 68 0.26 -5.99 8.21
N ILE A 69 -0.99 -6.05 8.60
CA ILE A 69 -1.77 -4.86 8.97
C ILE A 69 -1.12 -4.07 10.11
N GLU A 70 -0.55 -4.76 11.10
CA GLU A 70 0.10 -4.09 12.23
C GLU A 70 1.37 -3.35 11.81
N ILE A 71 2.11 -3.92 10.86
CA ILE A 71 3.30 -3.28 10.30
C ILE A 71 2.91 -2.01 9.55
N PHE A 72 1.85 -2.07 8.75
CA PHE A 72 1.38 -0.91 8.00
C PHE A 72 0.93 0.22 8.94
N LYS A 73 0.22 -0.12 10.00
CA LYS A 73 -0.22 0.85 11.02
C LYS A 73 0.98 1.47 11.71
N LYS A 74 1.96 0.67 12.09
CA LYS A 74 3.19 1.13 12.74
C LYS A 74 3.95 2.11 11.84
N ASN A 75 3.93 1.89 10.52
CA ASN A 75 4.63 2.73 9.56
C ASN A 75 3.85 4.00 9.17
N GLY A 76 2.66 4.17 9.71
CA GLY A 76 1.91 5.42 9.57
C GLY A 76 0.68 5.34 8.67
N ALA A 77 0.31 4.16 8.16
CA ALA A 77 -0.91 4.02 7.38
C ALA A 77 -2.13 3.93 8.32
N VAL A 78 -3.13 4.78 8.08
CA VAL A 78 -4.39 4.75 8.82
C VAL A 78 -5.33 3.80 8.10
N MET A 79 -5.32 2.52 8.50
CA MET A 79 -5.99 1.45 7.76
C MET A 79 -7.51 1.61 7.70
N SER A 80 -8.12 2.27 8.69
CA SER A 80 -9.56 2.53 8.67
C SER A 80 -10.00 3.46 7.54
N THR A 81 -9.07 4.19 6.93
CA THR A 81 -9.34 5.11 5.82
C THR A 81 -9.07 4.48 4.46
N ALA A 82 -8.62 3.23 4.43
CA ALA A 82 -8.26 2.57 3.17
C ALA A 82 -9.48 2.35 2.28
N GLU A 83 -9.36 2.77 1.03
CA GLU A 83 -10.40 2.61 0.01
C GLU A 83 -9.80 1.88 -1.20
N PRO A 84 -9.81 0.55 -1.18
CA PRO A 84 -9.28 -0.23 -2.30
C PRO A 84 -10.30 -0.36 -3.42
N SER A 85 -9.80 -0.42 -4.65
CA SER A 85 -10.59 -0.82 -5.80
C SER A 85 -9.80 -1.85 -6.60
N LEU A 86 -10.49 -2.87 -7.09
CA LEU A 86 -9.87 -4.02 -7.76
C LEU A 86 -10.16 -3.94 -9.26
N TRP A 87 -9.13 -4.18 -10.06
CA TRP A 87 -9.19 -4.10 -11.51
C TRP A 87 -8.51 -5.32 -12.11
N SER A 88 -9.02 -5.77 -13.21
CA SER A 88 -8.41 -6.89 -13.96
C SER A 88 -7.71 -6.42 -15.23
#